data_758ef06f13b6c06c51ef009bd09df2db
#
_entry.id   758ef06f13b6c06c51ef009bd09df2db
#
_cell.length_a   1.000
_cell.length_b   1.000
_cell.length_c   1.000
_cell.angle_alpha   90.00
_cell.angle_beta   90.00
_cell.angle_gamma   90.00
#
_symmetry.space_group_name_H-M   'P 1'
#
loop_
_entity.id
_entity.type
_entity.pdbx_description
1 polymer ?
#
loop_
_entity_poly.entity_id
_entity_poly.type
_entity_poly.pdbx_seq_one_letter_code
_entity_poly.pdbx_strand_id
1 'polypeptide(L)'
;MSHIFVRSERIIQARPAEVFNTLADYVNKHPRILPSNFLDYRVEQGGQGHGTVISYRFQAAGRERTCTMHIEETVKGQVLTERDSNSSLVTRWSVLPIDHGQQSKVSVESDWEGSNGVGGFFERVFAPMGLRKIYHEILTALAHLVQTPKQGQKIMLVDKKHRKITTTTMMVALGTVLGVVVSLNYWRDRQRAI
;
A
#
# COMPACT_ATOMS: atom_id res chain seq x y z
N MET A 1 26.71 -1.01 -23.23
CA MET A 1 25.44 -0.57 -22.65
C MET A 1 25.54 -0.79 -21.15
N SER A 2 25.08 0.14 -20.32
CA SER A 2 25.15 -0.02 -18.87
C SER A 2 23.81 -0.58 -18.39
N HIS A 3 23.86 -1.68 -17.67
CA HIS A 3 22.69 -2.26 -17.02
C HIS A 3 22.42 -1.53 -15.71
N ILE A 4 21.17 -1.11 -15.49
CA ILE A 4 20.72 -0.44 -14.27
C ILE A 4 19.76 -1.36 -13.55
N PHE A 5 20.02 -1.58 -12.26
CA PHE A 5 19.22 -2.43 -11.40
C PHE A 5 18.81 -1.69 -10.13
N VAL A 6 17.53 -1.80 -9.79
CA VAL A 6 16.97 -1.20 -8.57
C VAL A 6 16.13 -2.24 -7.87
N ARG A 7 16.30 -2.36 -6.55
CA ARG A 7 15.51 -3.25 -5.70
C ARG A 7 15.09 -2.55 -4.43
N SER A 8 13.88 -2.83 -3.99
CA SER A 8 13.35 -2.52 -2.66
C SER A 8 12.57 -3.70 -2.12
N GLU A 9 12.57 -3.88 -0.81
CA GLU A 9 11.85 -4.97 -0.16
C GLU A 9 11.22 -4.52 1.16
N ARG A 10 10.16 -5.23 1.56
CA ARG A 10 9.45 -4.99 2.81
C ARG A 10 8.82 -6.28 3.34
N ILE A 11 8.83 -6.43 4.67
CA ILE A 11 8.03 -7.43 5.36
C ILE A 11 6.63 -6.83 5.61
N ILE A 12 5.60 -7.58 5.22
CA ILE A 12 4.20 -7.20 5.35
C ILE A 12 3.49 -8.21 6.23
N GLN A 13 2.75 -7.72 7.23
CA GLN A 13 1.99 -8.52 8.19
C GLN A 13 0.66 -8.98 7.55
N ALA A 14 0.78 -9.78 6.50
CA ALA A 14 -0.34 -10.36 5.76
C ALA A 14 0.11 -11.64 5.06
N ARG A 15 -0.83 -12.53 4.79
CA ARG A 15 -0.56 -13.82 4.12
C ARG A 15 -0.13 -13.61 2.68
N PRO A 16 0.80 -14.44 2.14
CA PRO A 16 1.29 -14.30 0.76
C PRO A 16 0.18 -14.26 -0.29
N ALA A 17 -0.83 -15.10 -0.17
CA ALA A 17 -1.94 -15.12 -1.12
C ALA A 17 -2.73 -13.79 -1.13
N GLU A 18 -2.91 -13.15 0.02
CA GLU A 18 -3.61 -11.86 0.12
C GLU A 18 -2.80 -10.73 -0.51
N VAL A 19 -1.50 -10.70 -0.25
CA VAL A 19 -0.57 -9.73 -0.83
C VAL A 19 -0.48 -9.93 -2.35
N PHE A 20 -0.27 -11.17 -2.80
CA PHE A 20 -0.18 -11.49 -4.21
C PHE A 20 -1.47 -11.13 -4.97
N ASN A 21 -2.64 -11.49 -4.45
CA ASN A 21 -3.93 -11.15 -5.05
C ASN A 21 -4.18 -9.63 -5.09
N THR A 22 -3.54 -8.87 -4.20
CA THR A 22 -3.61 -7.40 -4.24
C THR A 22 -2.73 -6.84 -5.33
N LEU A 23 -1.53 -7.37 -5.52
CA LEU A 23 -0.63 -6.99 -6.61
C LEU A 23 -1.20 -7.40 -7.98
N ALA A 24 -1.79 -8.59 -8.08
CA ALA A 24 -2.32 -9.13 -9.32
C ALA A 24 -3.65 -8.49 -9.77
N ASP A 25 -4.36 -7.77 -8.92
CA ASP A 25 -5.60 -7.08 -9.27
C ASP A 25 -5.29 -5.69 -9.86
N TYR A 26 -4.97 -5.66 -11.14
CA TYR A 26 -4.60 -4.46 -11.89
C TYR A 26 -5.76 -3.50 -12.14
N VAL A 27 -7.01 -3.93 -11.93
CA VAL A 27 -8.19 -3.08 -12.11
C VAL A 27 -8.52 -2.29 -10.85
N ASN A 28 -8.56 -2.97 -9.68
CA ASN A 28 -9.14 -2.37 -8.48
C ASN A 28 -8.12 -2.07 -7.38
N LYS A 29 -7.09 -2.90 -7.20
CA LYS A 29 -6.19 -2.82 -6.05
C LYS A 29 -4.80 -2.29 -6.40
N HIS A 30 -4.20 -2.80 -7.47
CA HIS A 30 -2.87 -2.36 -7.91
C HIS A 30 -2.80 -0.84 -8.14
N PRO A 31 -3.76 -0.17 -8.82
CA PRO A 31 -3.71 1.28 -8.99
C PRO A 31 -3.73 2.07 -7.67
N ARG A 32 -4.29 1.50 -6.61
CA ARG A 32 -4.40 2.17 -5.31
C ARG A 32 -3.08 2.22 -4.53
N ILE A 33 -2.10 1.45 -4.92
CA ILE A 33 -0.76 1.48 -4.32
C ILE A 33 0.23 2.34 -5.10
N LEU A 34 -0.13 2.77 -6.31
CA LEU A 34 0.73 3.58 -7.17
C LEU A 34 0.73 5.05 -6.71
N PRO A 35 1.90 5.68 -6.51
CA PRO A 35 1.99 7.11 -6.22
C PRO A 35 1.69 7.97 -7.45
N SER A 36 1.63 9.30 -7.25
CA SER A 36 1.32 10.28 -8.29
C SER A 36 2.30 10.33 -9.48
N ASN A 37 3.36 9.56 -9.43
CA ASN A 37 4.28 9.36 -10.55
C ASN A 37 3.68 8.59 -11.73
N PHE A 38 2.60 7.84 -11.49
CA PHE A 38 1.91 7.01 -12.48
C PHE A 38 0.64 7.73 -12.94
N LEU A 39 0.73 8.43 -14.06
CA LEU A 39 -0.35 9.23 -14.64
C LEU A 39 -1.10 8.42 -15.70
N ASP A 40 -2.37 8.71 -15.89
CA ASP A 40 -3.23 8.14 -16.96
C ASP A 40 -3.22 6.60 -16.98
N TYR A 41 -3.17 5.98 -15.80
CA TYR A 41 -3.16 4.52 -15.67
C TYR A 41 -4.42 3.90 -16.27
N ARG A 42 -4.25 2.90 -17.14
CA ARG A 42 -5.32 2.15 -17.79
C ARG A 42 -4.99 0.67 -17.88
N VAL A 43 -6.01 -0.16 -17.80
CA VAL A 43 -5.94 -1.58 -18.14
C VAL A 43 -6.44 -1.74 -19.58
N GLU A 44 -5.55 -2.11 -20.48
CA GLU A 44 -5.84 -2.28 -21.90
C GLU A 44 -6.40 -3.67 -22.21
N GLN A 45 -5.92 -4.68 -21.44
CA GLN A 45 -6.33 -6.07 -21.59
C GLN A 45 -6.24 -6.83 -20.27
N GLY A 46 -7.11 -7.81 -20.06
CA GLY A 46 -7.09 -8.66 -18.86
C GLY A 46 -7.51 -7.93 -17.60
N GLY A 47 -6.60 -7.80 -16.64
CA GLY A 47 -6.83 -7.07 -15.38
C GLY A 47 -6.54 -7.90 -14.15
N GLN A 48 -6.27 -9.20 -14.29
CA GLN A 48 -5.92 -10.10 -13.20
C GLN A 48 -4.71 -10.97 -13.57
N GLY A 49 -3.56 -10.65 -12.99
CA GLY A 49 -2.32 -11.43 -13.17
C GLY A 49 -1.89 -11.61 -14.62
N HIS A 50 -1.55 -12.84 -14.98
CA HIS A 50 -1.03 -13.21 -16.30
C HIS A 50 -1.95 -12.79 -17.47
N GLY A 51 -1.36 -12.29 -18.55
CA GLY A 51 -2.08 -11.83 -19.73
C GLY A 51 -2.68 -10.43 -19.61
N THR A 52 -2.47 -9.76 -18.48
CA THR A 52 -2.85 -8.34 -18.32
C THR A 52 -1.89 -7.45 -19.11
N VAL A 53 -2.44 -6.41 -19.72
CA VAL A 53 -1.69 -5.31 -20.34
C VAL A 53 -2.17 -4.01 -19.71
N ILE A 54 -1.24 -3.21 -19.20
CA ILE A 54 -1.51 -1.90 -18.65
C ILE A 54 -0.72 -0.82 -19.37
N SER A 55 -1.25 0.38 -19.44
CA SER A 55 -0.54 1.56 -19.94
C SER A 55 -0.59 2.68 -18.90
N TYR A 56 0.47 3.47 -18.86
CA TYR A 56 0.56 4.68 -18.02
C TYR A 56 1.67 5.61 -18.51
N ARG A 57 1.59 6.88 -18.11
CA ARG A 57 2.71 7.82 -18.21
C ARG A 57 3.45 7.87 -16.89
N PHE A 58 4.72 7.54 -16.92
CA PHE A 58 5.59 7.60 -15.74
C PHE A 58 6.34 8.93 -15.72
N GLN A 59 6.17 9.69 -14.63
CA GLN A 59 6.84 10.97 -14.42
C GLN A 59 7.78 10.90 -13.21
N ALA A 60 9.05 11.19 -13.45
CA ALA A 60 10.06 11.28 -12.39
C ALA A 60 11.19 12.25 -12.78
N ALA A 61 11.71 13.02 -11.82
CA ALA A 61 12.84 13.95 -12.00
C ALA A 61 12.65 14.91 -13.21
N GLY A 62 11.44 15.41 -13.42
CA GLY A 62 11.12 16.32 -14.53
C GLY A 62 11.09 15.68 -15.91
N ARG A 63 11.17 14.36 -15.99
CA ARG A 63 11.05 13.58 -17.23
C ARG A 63 9.80 12.74 -17.20
N GLU A 64 9.26 12.49 -18.38
CA GLU A 64 8.05 11.68 -18.59
C GLU A 64 8.29 10.66 -19.70
N ARG A 65 7.71 9.48 -19.54
CA ARG A 65 7.71 8.45 -20.58
C ARG A 65 6.41 7.64 -20.50
N THR A 66 5.93 7.23 -21.65
CA THR A 66 4.84 6.26 -21.77
C THR A 66 5.38 4.86 -21.63
N CYS A 67 4.74 4.05 -20.78
CA CYS A 67 5.01 2.64 -20.57
C CYS A 67 3.78 1.83 -20.98
N THR A 68 4.02 0.69 -21.62
CA THR A 68 3.01 -0.34 -21.91
C THR A 68 3.54 -1.66 -21.38
N MET A 69 3.01 -2.08 -20.24
CA MET A 69 3.52 -3.24 -19.50
C MET A 69 2.69 -4.48 -19.82
N HIS A 70 3.35 -5.54 -20.21
CA HIS A 70 2.79 -6.87 -20.35
C HIS A 70 3.11 -7.70 -19.13
N ILE A 71 2.08 -8.27 -18.50
CA ILE A 71 2.18 -8.95 -17.23
C ILE A 71 2.20 -10.47 -17.43
N GLU A 72 3.21 -11.10 -16.84
CA GLU A 72 3.36 -12.55 -16.77
C GLU A 72 3.41 -13.01 -15.32
N GLU A 73 2.74 -14.09 -14.99
CA GLU A 73 2.91 -14.79 -13.72
C GLU A 73 3.98 -15.85 -13.89
N THR A 74 5.25 -15.47 -13.65
CA THR A 74 6.41 -16.33 -13.90
C THR A 74 6.57 -17.43 -12.85
N VAL A 75 6.07 -17.20 -11.64
CA VAL A 75 5.90 -18.24 -10.62
C VAL A 75 4.52 -18.07 -10.01
N LYS A 76 3.69 -19.11 -10.16
CA LYS A 76 2.28 -19.07 -9.77
C LYS A 76 2.08 -18.68 -8.30
N GLY A 77 1.30 -17.63 -8.07
CA GLY A 77 0.98 -17.10 -6.73
C GLY A 77 2.17 -16.46 -6.01
N GLN A 78 3.32 -16.27 -6.68
CA GLN A 78 4.52 -15.74 -6.04
C GLN A 78 5.20 -14.63 -6.82
N VAL A 79 5.29 -14.73 -8.15
CA VAL A 79 6.07 -13.77 -8.96
C VAL A 79 5.27 -13.27 -10.14
N LEU A 80 5.10 -11.93 -10.20
CA LEU A 80 4.62 -11.22 -11.38
C LEU A 80 5.81 -10.51 -12.04
N THR A 81 5.89 -10.62 -13.35
CA THR A 81 6.88 -9.93 -14.19
C THR A 81 6.16 -9.02 -15.15
N GLU A 82 6.51 -7.75 -15.15
CA GLU A 82 5.96 -6.71 -16.01
C GLU A 82 7.05 -6.28 -16.99
N ARG A 83 6.79 -6.43 -18.28
CA ARG A 83 7.73 -6.07 -19.37
C ARG A 83 7.18 -4.91 -20.17
N ASP A 84 7.97 -3.86 -20.28
CA ASP A 84 7.61 -2.71 -21.12
C ASP A 84 7.87 -3.01 -22.60
N SER A 85 6.83 -2.89 -23.45
CA SER A 85 7.00 -3.05 -24.89
C SER A 85 7.72 -1.88 -25.57
N ASN A 86 7.87 -0.75 -24.88
CA ASN A 86 8.50 0.46 -25.41
C ASN A 86 9.99 0.58 -25.03
N SER A 87 10.51 -0.31 -24.19
CA SER A 87 11.90 -0.30 -23.75
C SER A 87 12.34 -1.66 -23.19
N SER A 88 13.60 -1.72 -22.73
CA SER A 88 14.16 -2.90 -22.04
C SER A 88 13.72 -3.02 -20.57
N LEU A 89 12.85 -2.13 -20.05
CA LEU A 89 12.43 -2.16 -18.65
C LEU A 89 11.66 -3.43 -18.32
N VAL A 90 12.15 -4.13 -17.32
CA VAL A 90 11.45 -5.25 -16.69
C VAL A 90 11.31 -4.98 -15.22
N THR A 91 10.09 -5.05 -14.70
CA THR A 91 9.80 -4.97 -13.26
C THR A 91 9.30 -6.32 -12.77
N ARG A 92 9.85 -6.81 -11.67
CA ARG A 92 9.48 -8.08 -11.05
C ARG A 92 9.01 -7.87 -9.62
N TRP A 93 7.84 -8.37 -9.31
CA TRP A 93 7.27 -8.44 -7.97
C TRP A 93 7.39 -9.85 -7.44
N SER A 94 7.97 -10.03 -6.26
CA SER A 94 8.07 -11.34 -5.61
C SER A 94 7.42 -11.29 -4.24
N VAL A 95 6.61 -12.30 -3.93
CA VAL A 95 5.92 -12.45 -2.64
C VAL A 95 6.29 -13.80 -2.05
N LEU A 96 7.12 -13.79 -1.03
CA LEU A 96 7.63 -15.01 -0.38
C LEU A 96 7.02 -15.18 1.00
N PRO A 97 6.60 -16.40 1.38
CA PRO A 97 6.12 -16.66 2.73
C PRO A 97 7.25 -16.57 3.75
N ILE A 98 6.98 -15.95 4.88
CA ILE A 98 7.79 -15.98 6.10
C ILE A 98 6.87 -16.24 7.29
N ASP A 99 7.45 -16.53 8.45
CA ASP A 99 6.72 -16.79 9.69
C ASP A 99 5.58 -17.82 9.47
N HIS A 100 5.93 -19.01 8.97
CA HIS A 100 4.97 -20.08 8.67
C HIS A 100 3.80 -19.65 7.78
N GLY A 101 4.02 -18.67 6.88
CA GLY A 101 3.02 -18.15 5.96
C GLY A 101 2.05 -17.12 6.56
N GLN A 102 2.29 -16.64 7.77
CA GLN A 102 1.49 -15.57 8.38
C GLN A 102 1.91 -14.18 7.90
N GLN A 103 3.16 -14.06 7.43
CA GLN A 103 3.73 -12.83 6.91
C GLN A 103 4.30 -13.06 5.50
N SER A 104 4.53 -11.97 4.81
CA SER A 104 5.10 -11.98 3.46
C SER A 104 6.34 -11.10 3.39
N LYS A 105 7.41 -11.60 2.79
CA LYS A 105 8.50 -10.77 2.29
C LYS A 105 8.19 -10.41 0.85
N VAL A 106 7.96 -9.12 0.61
CA VAL A 106 7.67 -8.59 -0.72
C VAL A 106 8.89 -7.86 -1.24
N SER A 107 9.32 -8.16 -2.46
CA SER A 107 10.34 -7.40 -3.16
C SER A 107 9.81 -6.89 -4.50
N VAL A 108 10.26 -5.70 -4.88
CA VAL A 108 10.12 -5.14 -6.22
C VAL A 108 11.49 -4.86 -6.77
N GLU A 109 11.74 -5.34 -7.97
CA GLU A 109 13.00 -5.20 -8.70
C GLU A 109 12.72 -4.67 -10.09
N SER A 110 13.51 -3.70 -10.53
CA SER A 110 13.51 -3.29 -11.93
C SER A 110 14.90 -3.30 -12.50
N ASP A 111 14.99 -3.74 -13.73
CA ASP A 111 16.19 -3.70 -14.54
C ASP A 111 15.90 -3.13 -15.92
N TRP A 112 16.85 -2.38 -16.45
CA TRP A 112 16.80 -1.84 -17.81
C TRP A 112 18.19 -1.47 -18.34
N GLU A 113 18.28 -1.35 -19.66
CA GLU A 113 19.48 -0.84 -20.32
C GLU A 113 19.49 0.69 -20.26
N GLY A 114 20.50 1.26 -19.63
CA GLY A 114 20.67 2.71 -19.53
C GLY A 114 21.16 3.33 -20.84
N SER A 115 20.84 4.60 -21.04
CA SER A 115 21.29 5.40 -22.18
C SER A 115 22.81 5.58 -22.20
N ASN A 116 23.39 5.80 -23.37
CA ASN A 116 24.81 6.14 -23.53
C ASN A 116 25.04 7.65 -23.37
N GLY A 117 26.30 8.04 -23.02
CA GLY A 117 26.73 9.44 -22.91
C GLY A 117 26.42 10.10 -21.56
N VAL A 118 26.47 11.44 -21.54
CA VAL A 118 26.29 12.25 -20.31
C VAL A 118 24.91 12.05 -19.70
N GLY A 119 23.87 11.95 -20.51
CA GLY A 119 22.52 11.65 -20.06
C GLY A 119 22.41 10.31 -19.35
N GLY A 120 23.11 9.29 -19.85
CA GLY A 120 23.17 7.96 -19.22
C GLY A 120 23.93 7.92 -17.90
N PHE A 121 24.91 8.84 -17.69
CA PHE A 121 25.57 8.98 -16.39
C PHE A 121 24.58 9.48 -15.33
N PHE A 122 23.81 10.52 -15.62
CA PHE A 122 22.79 11.02 -14.70
C PHE A 122 21.69 9.99 -14.44
N GLU A 123 21.27 9.24 -15.45
CA GLU A 123 20.32 8.15 -15.32
C GLU A 123 20.84 7.07 -14.35
N ARG A 124 22.10 6.68 -14.45
CA ARG A 124 22.72 5.68 -13.56
C ARG A 124 22.82 6.11 -12.10
N VAL A 125 23.02 7.40 -11.84
CA VAL A 125 23.22 7.92 -10.48
C VAL A 125 21.89 8.28 -9.81
N PHE A 126 21.03 8.99 -10.51
CA PHE A 126 19.82 9.57 -9.91
C PHE A 126 18.57 8.73 -10.08
N ALA A 127 18.41 7.95 -11.18
CA ALA A 127 17.26 7.09 -11.37
C ALA A 127 17.12 6.03 -10.27
N PRO A 128 18.20 5.34 -9.82
CA PRO A 128 18.07 4.36 -8.73
C PRO A 128 17.62 4.97 -7.41
N MET A 129 18.07 6.17 -7.06
CA MET A 129 17.65 6.84 -5.81
C MET A 129 16.20 7.26 -5.86
N GLY A 130 15.75 7.86 -6.96
CA GLY A 130 14.36 8.26 -7.18
C GLY A 130 13.42 7.06 -7.18
N LEU A 131 13.80 6.01 -7.90
CA LEU A 131 12.97 4.81 -8.03
C LEU A 131 12.87 4.03 -6.71
N ARG A 132 13.95 3.96 -5.91
CA ARG A 132 13.89 3.37 -4.55
C ARG A 132 12.89 4.08 -3.65
N LYS A 133 12.82 5.42 -3.72
CA LYS A 133 11.82 6.19 -2.97
C LYS A 133 10.40 5.83 -3.42
N ILE A 134 10.15 5.80 -4.73
CA ILE A 134 8.85 5.42 -5.31
C ILE A 134 8.47 3.99 -4.87
N TYR A 135 9.39 3.04 -4.93
CA TYR A 135 9.14 1.67 -4.48
C TYR A 135 8.86 1.57 -2.98
N HIS A 136 9.55 2.38 -2.16
CA HIS A 136 9.25 2.45 -0.74
C HIS A 136 7.82 2.96 -0.49
N GLU A 137 7.37 3.97 -1.23
CA GLU A 137 6.00 4.48 -1.17
C GLU A 137 4.98 3.42 -1.58
N ILE A 138 5.22 2.70 -2.69
CA ILE A 138 4.36 1.62 -3.17
C ILE A 138 4.27 0.48 -2.14
N LEU A 139 5.40 0.00 -1.63
CA LEU A 139 5.42 -1.08 -0.63
C LEU A 139 4.77 -0.65 0.70
N THR A 140 4.82 0.63 1.04
CA THR A 140 4.12 1.19 2.20
C THR A 140 2.61 1.21 1.96
N ALA A 141 2.17 1.70 0.81
CA ALA A 141 0.76 1.71 0.43
C ALA A 141 0.18 0.29 0.33
N LEU A 142 0.95 -0.66 -0.22
CA LEU A 142 0.58 -2.07 -0.27
C LEU A 142 0.37 -2.65 1.14
N ALA A 143 1.32 -2.40 2.06
CA ALA A 143 1.20 -2.85 3.44
C ALA A 143 -0.06 -2.29 4.11
N HIS A 144 -0.34 -1.01 3.94
CA HIS A 144 -1.57 -0.40 4.47
C HIS A 144 -2.83 -1.02 3.85
N LEU A 145 -2.85 -1.24 2.54
CA LEU A 145 -4.02 -1.76 1.84
C LEU A 145 -4.39 -3.17 2.27
N VAL A 146 -3.41 -4.05 2.51
CA VAL A 146 -3.66 -5.45 2.92
C VAL A 146 -3.83 -5.60 4.43
N GLN A 147 -3.26 -4.71 5.26
CA GLN A 147 -3.37 -4.75 6.71
C GLN A 147 -4.61 -4.02 7.25
N THR A 148 -5.29 -3.21 6.44
CA THR A 148 -6.52 -2.55 6.86
C THR A 148 -7.59 -3.61 7.11
N PRO A 149 -8.16 -3.74 8.33
CA PRO A 149 -9.20 -4.71 8.61
C PRO A 149 -10.37 -4.47 7.65
N LYS A 150 -10.79 -5.49 6.92
CA LYS A 150 -12.02 -5.41 6.12
C LYS A 150 -13.14 -5.01 7.07
N GLN A 151 -13.80 -3.91 6.83
CA GLN A 151 -14.78 -3.25 7.69
C GLN A 151 -16.02 -4.12 8.04
N GLY A 152 -15.97 -5.43 7.82
CA GLY A 152 -17.02 -6.41 8.14
C GLY A 152 -16.59 -7.51 9.11
N GLN A 153 -15.32 -7.59 9.56
CA GLN A 153 -14.84 -8.74 10.35
C GLN A 153 -14.58 -8.44 11.83
N LYS A 154 -14.95 -7.23 12.30
CA LYS A 154 -14.67 -6.79 13.69
C LYS A 154 -15.76 -7.13 14.72
N ILE A 155 -16.72 -8.01 14.44
CA ILE A 155 -17.83 -8.26 15.38
C ILE A 155 -17.92 -9.74 15.81
N MET A 156 -16.86 -10.50 15.87
CA MET A 156 -16.96 -11.87 16.41
C MET A 156 -15.82 -12.35 17.31
N LEU A 157 -15.13 -11.46 17.97
CA LEU A 157 -14.24 -11.84 19.07
C LEU A 157 -14.41 -10.88 20.26
N VAL A 158 -15.65 -10.60 20.66
CA VAL A 158 -15.94 -10.21 22.03
C VAL A 158 -16.31 -11.47 22.77
N ASP A 159 -15.34 -11.92 23.51
CA ASP A 159 -15.32 -13.03 24.44
C ASP A 159 -16.63 -13.14 25.24
N LYS A 160 -17.25 -14.32 25.17
CA LYS A 160 -18.42 -14.73 25.93
C LYS A 160 -18.18 -14.78 27.47
N LYS A 161 -17.06 -14.26 27.97
CA LYS A 161 -16.63 -14.45 29.38
C LYS A 161 -16.82 -13.25 30.32
N HIS A 162 -17.30 -12.09 29.85
CA HIS A 162 -17.56 -10.95 30.74
C HIS A 162 -19.00 -10.43 30.64
N ARG A 163 -19.95 -11.34 30.77
CA ARG A 163 -21.34 -10.98 31.02
C ARG A 163 -21.61 -10.98 32.52
N LYS A 164 -21.18 -9.96 33.24
CA LYS A 164 -21.71 -9.47 34.53
C LYS A 164 -20.95 -8.19 34.93
N ILE A 165 -21.13 -7.12 34.18
CA ILE A 165 -21.00 -5.80 34.76
C ILE A 165 -22.40 -5.30 34.90
N THR A 166 -22.89 -5.32 36.11
CA THR A 166 -24.24 -4.93 36.49
C THR A 166 -24.51 -3.48 36.10
N THR A 167 -25.65 -3.26 35.52
CA THR A 167 -26.23 -1.98 35.10
C THR A 167 -26.15 -0.86 36.17
N THR A 168 -25.87 -1.21 37.42
CA THR A 168 -25.76 -0.32 38.56
C THR A 168 -24.50 0.55 38.51
N THR A 169 -23.37 0.07 37.98
CA THR A 169 -22.11 0.85 37.95
C THR A 169 -22.13 1.93 36.85
N MET A 170 -22.93 1.74 35.82
CA MET A 170 -23.02 2.70 34.72
C MET A 170 -23.91 3.92 35.07
N MET A 171 -24.90 3.74 35.95
CA MET A 171 -25.73 4.85 36.44
C MET A 171 -25.00 5.78 37.39
N VAL A 172 -24.03 5.28 38.18
CA VAL A 172 -23.24 6.11 39.09
C VAL A 172 -22.26 7.01 38.33
N ALA A 173 -21.72 6.53 37.21
CA ALA A 173 -20.81 7.34 36.36
C ALA A 173 -21.54 8.48 35.62
N LEU A 174 -22.80 8.29 35.21
CA LEU A 174 -23.59 9.35 34.60
C LEU A 174 -24.08 10.39 35.66
N GLY A 175 -24.38 9.96 36.87
CA GLY A 175 -24.83 10.86 37.95
C GLY A 175 -23.74 11.83 38.40
N THR A 176 -22.48 11.41 38.43
CA THR A 176 -21.36 12.28 38.83
C THR A 176 -21.01 13.34 37.80
N VAL A 177 -21.13 13.04 36.48
CA VAL A 177 -20.88 14.02 35.41
C VAL A 177 -21.96 15.11 35.39
N LEU A 178 -23.24 14.74 35.58
CA LEU A 178 -24.33 15.70 35.64
C LEU A 178 -24.27 16.59 36.90
N GLY A 179 -23.86 16.04 38.05
CA GLY A 179 -23.69 16.79 39.27
C GLY A 179 -22.60 17.87 39.20
N VAL A 180 -21.50 17.59 38.52
CA VAL A 180 -20.40 18.55 38.33
C VAL A 180 -20.78 19.68 37.35
N VAL A 181 -21.55 19.38 36.30
CA VAL A 181 -22.01 20.41 35.36
C VAL A 181 -23.04 21.35 35.98
N VAL A 182 -23.92 20.84 36.84
CA VAL A 182 -24.92 21.66 37.54
C VAL A 182 -24.26 22.56 38.57
N SER A 183 -23.26 22.07 39.32
CA SER A 183 -22.55 22.89 40.32
C SER A 183 -21.69 23.99 39.68
N LEU A 184 -21.07 23.76 38.54
CA LEU A 184 -20.29 24.75 37.80
C LEU A 184 -21.18 25.87 37.20
N ASN A 185 -22.39 25.55 36.73
CA ASN A 185 -23.32 26.56 36.24
C ASN A 185 -23.92 27.40 37.38
N TYR A 186 -24.22 26.79 38.52
CA TYR A 186 -24.69 27.52 39.72
C TYR A 186 -23.68 28.52 40.25
N TRP A 187 -22.38 28.18 40.21
CA TRP A 187 -21.31 29.07 40.63
C TRP A 187 -21.06 30.22 39.66
N ARG A 188 -21.21 30.00 38.38
CA ARG A 188 -21.01 31.02 37.31
C ARG A 188 -22.11 32.09 37.29
N ASP A 189 -23.35 31.72 37.63
CA ASP A 189 -24.45 32.68 37.69
C ASP A 189 -24.41 33.56 38.95
N ARG A 190 -23.80 33.10 40.04
CA ARG A 190 -23.63 33.90 41.25
C ARG A 190 -22.55 35.00 41.14
N GLN A 191 -21.61 34.85 40.21
CA GLN A 191 -20.57 35.88 39.99
C GLN A 191 -21.01 37.01 39.04
N ARG A 192 -22.16 36.86 38.38
CA ARG A 192 -22.72 37.92 37.51
C ARG A 192 -23.76 38.83 38.17
N ALA A 193 -24.01 38.60 39.45
CA ALA A 193 -25.01 39.36 40.24
C ALA A 193 -24.39 40.27 41.33
N ILE A 194 -23.08 40.65 41.20
CA ILE A 194 -22.42 41.65 42.01
C ILE A 194 -21.85 42.72 41.09
#